data_e1d42f029ddb08452265c9eda96de7d6
#
_entry.id   e1d42f029ddb08452265c9eda96de7d6
#
_cell.length_a   1.000
_cell.length_b   1.000
_cell.length_c   1.000
_cell.angle_alpha   90.00
_cell.angle_beta   90.00
_cell.angle_gamma   90.00
#
_symmetry.space_group_name_H-M   'P 1'
#
loop_
_entity.id
_entity.type
_entity.pdbx_description
1 polymer ?
#
loop_
_entity_poly.entity_id
_entity_poly.type
_entity_poly.pdbx_seq_one_letter_code
_entity_poly.pdbx_strand_id
1 'polypeptide(L)'
;YRAEKASASESALPEKVLKSSFVISGGQKVDTYASSETVSMGDPNKYSAQGGVLTFRGGPLRQNAAYGTVEVTEEQLSVVRGMRTSRLDNTYTGFGFGSQPLIVKWYKNIREMMNITDESKNTTAMKEVIVPSDDGKIYFYDLDTKAYSRPAIEIGLPVGVTASVNPYGYPLLYVGQNAEATSAYTGIIGMRIYNLINQKMIDFETSKDEAALGKEDAVAPSSIVESGSDTLVYTAKNGLLYTLAMNTSFDLNNATISVNPVKTAYGYTGSVRDFKQGITGGVASYGDYVYYGDDTGLLQCVDMNTMQAVWAIDLGESMMCTPALETEEDGGVYLYTGTALGKTGRSAQIRLLKIDALTGDVVWECQSAIKGKYASKEAKAGSYAGVMASPLVGEGEINDLIIFNVNHVELDDKSICAVVYALDKTTGEEVWNQPLDVDSKSSPIGLYQRDGKSYIVMGDDGGTLRLMDGFSG
;
A
#
# COMPACT_ATOMS: atom_id res chain seq x y z
N TYR A 1 -0.49 -17.89 17.61
CA TYR A 1 -0.45 -16.41 17.62
C TYR A 1 -1.84 -15.89 18.00
N ARG A 2 -1.91 -14.95 18.88
CA ARG A 2 -3.13 -14.23 19.25
C ARG A 2 -2.80 -12.75 19.24
N ALA A 3 -3.48 -12.01 18.38
CA ALA A 3 -3.36 -10.56 18.33
C ALA A 3 -4.02 -9.93 19.56
N GLU A 4 -3.45 -8.83 20.05
CA GLU A 4 -4.05 -8.01 21.09
C GLU A 4 -5.32 -7.33 20.57
N LYS A 5 -6.27 -7.09 21.49
CA LYS A 5 -7.53 -6.46 21.13
C LYS A 5 -7.41 -4.94 21.18
N ALA A 6 -7.89 -4.29 20.12
CA ALA A 6 -8.02 -2.84 20.09
C ALA A 6 -9.26 -2.38 20.88
N SER A 7 -9.12 -1.23 21.54
CA SER A 7 -10.18 -0.56 22.27
C SER A 7 -9.87 0.94 22.36
N ALA A 8 -10.76 1.79 21.88
CA ALA A 8 -10.53 3.23 21.87
C ALA A 8 -10.19 3.79 23.24
N SER A 9 -9.18 4.64 23.27
CA SER A 9 -8.99 5.57 24.38
C SER A 9 -10.11 6.63 24.39
N GLU A 10 -10.24 7.36 25.49
CA GLU A 10 -11.24 8.44 25.53
C GLU A 10 -11.01 9.49 24.44
N SER A 11 -9.76 9.78 24.06
CA SER A 11 -9.39 10.76 23.03
C SER A 11 -9.78 10.30 21.62
N ALA A 12 -9.82 9.01 21.36
CA ALA A 12 -10.00 8.39 20.05
C ALA A 12 -11.37 7.73 19.84
N LEU A 13 -12.36 8.01 20.70
CA LEU A 13 -13.72 7.49 20.53
C LEU A 13 -14.29 7.93 19.16
N PRO A 14 -14.79 6.99 18.34
CA PRO A 14 -15.27 7.29 16.98
C PRO A 14 -16.32 8.41 16.91
N GLU A 15 -17.24 8.49 17.87
CA GLU A 15 -18.30 9.49 17.93
C GLU A 15 -17.80 10.94 18.07
N LYS A 16 -16.54 11.15 18.43
CA LYS A 16 -15.94 12.49 18.47
C LYS A 16 -15.67 13.06 17.09
N VAL A 17 -15.41 12.20 16.11
CA VAL A 17 -14.99 12.59 14.76
C VAL A 17 -15.87 12.03 13.64
N LEU A 18 -16.66 10.98 13.90
CA LEU A 18 -17.62 10.40 12.95
C LEU A 18 -19.02 10.86 13.28
N LYS A 19 -19.79 11.31 12.27
CA LYS A 19 -21.23 11.61 12.40
C LYS A 19 -22.07 10.35 12.27
N SER A 20 -21.68 9.48 11.36
CA SER A 20 -22.38 8.23 11.09
C SER A 20 -21.44 7.25 10.38
N SER A 21 -21.79 5.98 10.48
CA SER A 21 -21.22 4.91 9.68
C SER A 21 -22.33 4.00 9.16
N PHE A 22 -22.02 3.21 8.15
CA PHE A 22 -22.94 2.24 7.58
C PHE A 22 -22.19 1.06 6.99
N VAL A 23 -22.87 -0.06 6.90
CA VAL A 23 -22.36 -1.28 6.26
C VAL A 23 -23.32 -1.70 5.14
N ILE A 24 -22.77 -2.09 4.01
CA ILE A 24 -23.49 -2.72 2.90
C ILE A 24 -22.99 -4.14 2.76
N SER A 25 -23.88 -5.09 2.86
CA SER A 25 -23.57 -6.51 2.66
C SER A 25 -24.59 -7.12 1.70
N GLY A 26 -24.10 -7.88 0.70
CA GLY A 26 -24.97 -8.44 -0.34
C GLY A 26 -25.77 -7.38 -1.12
N GLY A 27 -25.21 -6.17 -1.28
CA GLY A 27 -25.84 -5.06 -2.00
C GLY A 27 -26.92 -4.30 -1.20
N GLN A 28 -27.11 -4.59 0.08
CA GLN A 28 -28.09 -3.93 0.94
C GLN A 28 -27.44 -3.34 2.19
N LYS A 29 -27.94 -2.17 2.60
CA LYS A 29 -27.54 -1.58 3.87
C LYS A 29 -28.08 -2.43 5.02
N VAL A 30 -27.21 -2.77 5.96
CA VAL A 30 -27.56 -3.56 7.15
C VAL A 30 -27.30 -2.76 8.43
N ASP A 31 -28.12 -2.97 9.44
CA ASP A 31 -27.97 -2.30 10.74
C ASP A 31 -26.84 -2.92 11.57
N THR A 32 -26.62 -4.22 11.41
CA THR A 32 -25.55 -4.98 12.06
C THR A 32 -24.92 -5.92 11.05
N TYR A 33 -23.61 -6.10 11.17
CA TYR A 33 -22.84 -7.04 10.35
C TYR A 33 -21.99 -7.93 11.24
N ALA A 34 -21.88 -9.17 10.87
CA ALA A 34 -20.86 -10.09 11.37
C ALA A 34 -20.38 -10.93 10.20
N SER A 35 -19.07 -11.06 10.08
CA SER A 35 -18.45 -11.93 9.06
C SER A 35 -18.86 -13.39 9.29
N SER A 36 -19.05 -14.14 8.22
CA SER A 36 -19.40 -15.58 8.30
C SER A 36 -18.25 -16.42 8.84
N GLU A 37 -17.04 -16.00 8.56
CA GLU A 37 -15.77 -16.59 9.03
C GLU A 37 -14.98 -15.52 9.78
N THR A 38 -14.19 -15.91 10.77
CA THR A 38 -13.33 -14.96 11.46
C THR A 38 -12.21 -14.47 10.53
N VAL A 39 -12.18 -13.18 10.28
CA VAL A 39 -11.14 -12.50 9.51
C VAL A 39 -10.10 -11.96 10.49
N SER A 40 -8.92 -12.56 10.52
CA SER A 40 -7.84 -12.16 11.42
C SER A 40 -6.48 -12.39 10.78
N MET A 41 -5.73 -11.33 10.55
CA MET A 41 -4.34 -11.45 10.08
C MET A 41 -3.54 -12.17 11.16
N GLY A 42 -3.05 -13.34 10.84
CA GLY A 42 -2.25 -14.15 11.74
C GLY A 42 -0.92 -13.51 12.11
N ASP A 43 0.04 -14.33 12.53
CA ASP A 43 1.40 -13.87 12.80
C ASP A 43 1.98 -13.14 11.55
N PRO A 44 2.31 -11.85 11.65
CA PRO A 44 2.82 -11.09 10.51
C PRO A 44 4.08 -11.67 9.90
N ASN A 45 4.91 -12.35 10.70
CA ASN A 45 6.13 -13.02 10.24
C ASN A 45 5.84 -14.31 9.43
N LYS A 46 4.58 -14.75 9.44
CA LYS A 46 4.10 -15.95 8.73
C LYS A 46 2.97 -15.64 7.76
N TYR A 47 2.88 -14.39 7.33
CA TYR A 47 1.82 -13.93 6.43
C TYR A 47 1.69 -14.77 5.17
N SER A 48 2.80 -15.22 4.61
CA SER A 48 2.81 -15.97 3.36
C SER A 48 3.39 -17.36 3.54
N ALA A 49 2.65 -18.37 3.06
CA ALA A 49 3.15 -19.74 2.91
C ALA A 49 4.15 -19.85 1.75
N GLN A 50 4.14 -18.90 0.82
CA GLN A 50 4.95 -18.85 -0.39
C GLN A 50 6.01 -17.76 -0.30
N GLY A 51 7.23 -18.05 -0.75
CA GLY A 51 8.31 -17.06 -0.75
C GLY A 51 8.05 -15.93 -1.76
N GLY A 52 8.41 -14.70 -1.36
CA GLY A 52 8.32 -13.54 -2.23
C GLY A 52 7.85 -12.26 -1.53
N VAL A 53 7.59 -11.24 -2.33
CA VAL A 53 6.95 -9.99 -1.94
C VAL A 53 5.59 -9.96 -2.64
N LEU A 54 4.54 -10.41 -1.96
CA LEU A 54 3.25 -10.74 -2.55
C LEU A 54 2.21 -9.62 -2.48
N THR A 55 2.52 -8.54 -1.78
CA THR A 55 1.70 -7.34 -1.65
C THR A 55 2.60 -6.15 -1.33
N PHE A 56 2.04 -4.95 -1.32
CA PHE A 56 2.78 -3.73 -0.99
C PHE A 56 3.52 -3.87 0.36
N ARG A 57 4.82 -3.61 0.35
CA ARG A 57 5.72 -3.68 1.51
C ARG A 57 5.67 -5.03 2.25
N GLY A 58 5.52 -6.11 1.49
CA GLY A 58 5.74 -7.49 1.92
C GLY A 58 4.63 -8.14 2.73
N GLY A 59 3.79 -7.39 3.42
CA GLY A 59 2.80 -7.99 4.31
C GLY A 59 1.79 -7.02 4.92
N PRO A 60 0.95 -7.49 5.86
CA PRO A 60 -0.14 -6.71 6.42
C PRO A 60 0.33 -5.49 7.24
N LEU A 61 1.48 -5.58 7.90
CA LEU A 61 2.02 -4.45 8.67
C LEU A 61 2.59 -3.33 7.80
N ARG A 62 2.83 -3.56 6.51
CA ARG A 62 3.39 -2.55 5.59
C ARG A 62 4.73 -1.96 6.02
N GLN A 63 5.54 -2.72 6.74
CA GLN A 63 6.80 -2.24 7.32
C GLN A 63 7.89 -2.01 6.27
N ASN A 64 8.22 -3.06 5.50
CA ASN A 64 9.34 -3.05 4.57
C ASN A 64 9.12 -4.06 3.44
N ALA A 65 9.61 -3.72 2.24
CA ALA A 65 9.65 -4.64 1.11
C ALA A 65 10.96 -5.43 1.03
N ALA A 66 11.91 -5.20 1.92
CA ALA A 66 13.18 -5.93 1.96
C ALA A 66 12.96 -7.41 2.29
N TYR A 67 13.73 -8.28 1.67
CA TYR A 67 13.62 -9.72 1.83
C TYR A 67 14.98 -10.34 2.07
N GLY A 68 15.24 -10.67 3.31
CA GLY A 68 16.53 -11.23 3.74
C GLY A 68 17.65 -10.18 3.84
N THR A 69 18.87 -10.63 3.72
CA THR A 69 20.06 -9.78 3.76
C THR A 69 20.73 -9.70 2.41
N VAL A 70 21.34 -8.56 2.11
CA VAL A 70 22.15 -8.32 0.92
C VAL A 70 23.63 -8.20 1.32
N GLU A 71 24.52 -8.33 0.36
CA GLU A 71 25.93 -8.01 0.50
C GLU A 71 26.25 -6.87 -0.47
N VAL A 72 26.50 -5.69 0.07
CA VAL A 72 26.86 -4.50 -0.71
C VAL A 72 28.39 -4.42 -0.76
N THR A 73 28.96 -4.88 -1.85
CA THR A 73 30.43 -4.88 -2.06
C THR A 73 30.92 -3.56 -2.65
N GLU A 74 30.06 -2.89 -3.41
CA GLU A 74 30.31 -1.57 -4.00
C GLU A 74 29.16 -0.66 -3.59
N GLU A 75 29.44 0.48 -2.99
CA GLU A 75 28.42 1.46 -2.57
C GLU A 75 27.84 2.18 -3.81
N GLN A 76 27.32 1.40 -4.75
CA GLN A 76 26.84 1.85 -6.03
C GLN A 76 25.72 0.95 -6.53
N LEU A 77 24.68 1.57 -7.09
CA LEU A 77 23.62 0.87 -7.84
C LEU A 77 24.01 0.79 -9.33
N SER A 78 23.85 -0.40 -9.92
CA SER A 78 24.05 -0.60 -11.35
C SER A 78 22.80 -1.14 -12.03
N VAL A 79 22.56 -0.71 -13.27
CA VAL A 79 21.44 -1.22 -14.08
C VAL A 79 21.77 -2.59 -14.62
N VAL A 80 21.13 -3.61 -14.10
CA VAL A 80 21.31 -5.00 -14.57
C VAL A 80 20.56 -5.24 -15.87
N ARG A 81 19.33 -4.66 -15.98
CA ARG A 81 18.50 -4.77 -17.18
C ARG A 81 17.44 -3.68 -17.21
N GLY A 82 17.08 -3.25 -18.42
CA GLY A 82 15.94 -2.39 -18.70
C GLY A 82 14.80 -3.18 -19.34
N MET A 83 13.56 -2.86 -19.00
CA MET A 83 12.36 -3.29 -19.67
C MET A 83 11.75 -2.13 -20.46
N ARG A 84 11.19 -2.44 -21.63
CA ARG A 84 10.45 -1.43 -22.40
C ARG A 84 8.96 -1.56 -22.11
N THR A 85 8.35 -0.45 -21.78
CA THR A 85 6.90 -0.29 -21.66
C THR A 85 6.36 0.44 -22.88
N SER A 86 5.07 0.40 -23.06
CA SER A 86 4.34 1.19 -24.04
C SER A 86 3.78 2.47 -23.39
N ARG A 87 2.81 3.08 -24.01
CA ARG A 87 1.99 4.16 -23.47
C ARG A 87 0.56 4.02 -23.98
N LEU A 88 -0.39 4.41 -23.16
CA LEU A 88 -1.79 4.53 -23.57
C LEU A 88 -2.03 5.87 -24.27
N ASP A 89 -1.55 6.95 -23.65
CA ASP A 89 -1.66 8.31 -24.17
C ASP A 89 -0.52 9.19 -23.62
N ASN A 90 -0.68 10.52 -23.67
CA ASN A 90 0.34 11.45 -23.18
C ASN A 90 0.39 11.56 -21.65
N THR A 91 -0.64 11.09 -20.95
CA THR A 91 -0.74 11.13 -19.49
C THR A 91 -0.24 9.81 -18.87
N TYR A 92 -0.63 8.68 -19.46
CA TYR A 92 -0.38 7.35 -18.95
C TYR A 92 0.71 6.66 -19.75
N THR A 93 1.92 6.71 -19.22
CA THR A 93 3.13 6.21 -19.87
C THR A 93 3.95 5.37 -18.89
N GLY A 94 4.43 4.23 -19.34
CA GLY A 94 5.34 3.40 -18.54
C GLY A 94 4.70 2.78 -17.31
N PHE A 95 5.53 2.52 -16.30
CA PHE A 95 5.08 1.84 -15.08
C PHE A 95 4.30 2.72 -14.11
N GLY A 96 4.41 4.04 -14.21
CA GLY A 96 3.94 4.96 -13.17
C GLY A 96 4.77 4.88 -11.88
N PHE A 97 4.56 5.84 -10.98
CA PHE A 97 5.30 5.91 -9.71
C PHE A 97 4.53 5.28 -8.53
N GLY A 98 3.31 4.82 -8.75
CA GLY A 98 2.43 4.33 -7.69
C GLY A 98 2.51 2.83 -7.43
N SER A 99 3.26 2.07 -8.23
CA SER A 99 3.27 0.61 -8.11
C SER A 99 4.61 0.05 -7.62
N GLN A 100 4.51 -0.91 -6.71
CA GLN A 100 5.63 -1.77 -6.33
C GLN A 100 5.56 -3.07 -7.12
N PRO A 101 6.65 -3.52 -7.77
CA PRO A 101 6.71 -4.85 -8.36
C PRO A 101 6.52 -5.94 -7.30
N LEU A 102 5.74 -6.97 -7.61
CA LEU A 102 5.67 -8.17 -6.80
C LEU A 102 6.75 -9.15 -7.24
N ILE A 103 7.22 -9.97 -6.31
CA ILE A 103 8.15 -11.07 -6.58
C ILE A 103 7.53 -12.33 -6.01
N VAL A 104 7.35 -13.35 -6.84
CA VAL A 104 6.68 -14.59 -6.45
C VAL A 104 7.59 -15.77 -6.76
N LYS A 105 7.93 -16.55 -5.74
CA LYS A 105 8.64 -17.82 -5.89
C LYS A 105 7.61 -18.95 -5.96
N TRP A 106 7.12 -19.23 -7.17
CA TRP A 106 6.10 -20.25 -7.37
C TRP A 106 6.58 -21.66 -6.99
N TYR A 107 5.72 -22.43 -6.33
CA TYR A 107 5.94 -23.85 -6.12
C TYR A 107 6.03 -24.60 -7.47
N LYS A 108 6.82 -25.68 -7.53
CA LYS A 108 7.05 -26.42 -8.76
C LYS A 108 5.75 -26.92 -9.40
N ASN A 109 4.87 -27.53 -8.59
CA ASN A 109 3.57 -28.05 -9.04
C ASN A 109 2.65 -26.95 -9.59
N ILE A 110 2.72 -25.73 -9.08
CA ILE A 110 1.99 -24.57 -9.59
C ILE A 110 2.57 -24.12 -10.92
N ARG A 111 3.90 -23.99 -11.02
CA ARG A 111 4.60 -23.60 -12.27
C ARG A 111 4.31 -24.55 -13.44
N GLU A 112 4.25 -25.84 -13.17
CA GLU A 112 4.00 -26.87 -14.19
C GLU A 112 2.64 -26.70 -14.90
N MET A 113 1.63 -26.18 -14.18
CA MET A 113 0.31 -25.93 -14.76
C MET A 113 0.15 -24.53 -15.37
N MET A 114 1.08 -23.59 -15.09
CA MET A 114 0.98 -22.21 -15.58
C MET A 114 1.39 -22.11 -17.07
N ASN A 115 0.84 -21.09 -17.74
CA ASN A 115 1.19 -20.74 -19.12
C ASN A 115 2.47 -19.89 -19.22
N ILE A 116 3.51 -20.28 -18.50
CA ILE A 116 4.84 -19.67 -18.56
C ILE A 116 5.73 -20.41 -19.56
N THR A 117 6.86 -19.80 -19.96
CA THR A 117 7.82 -20.41 -20.89
C THR A 117 8.40 -21.71 -20.33
N ASP A 118 8.80 -22.62 -21.21
CA ASP A 118 9.45 -23.88 -20.78
C ASP A 118 10.78 -23.64 -20.06
N GLU A 119 11.50 -22.57 -20.43
CA GLU A 119 12.70 -22.14 -19.73
C GLU A 119 12.40 -21.79 -18.26
N SER A 120 11.39 -20.96 -18.03
CA SER A 120 10.96 -20.59 -16.68
C SER A 120 10.39 -21.77 -15.89
N LYS A 121 9.68 -22.71 -16.53
CA LYS A 121 9.22 -23.96 -15.86
C LYS A 121 10.37 -24.80 -15.33
N ASN A 122 11.45 -24.88 -16.10
CA ASN A 122 12.61 -25.72 -15.78
C ASN A 122 13.60 -25.05 -14.82
N THR A 123 13.48 -23.76 -14.56
CA THR A 123 14.32 -23.05 -13.58
C THR A 123 14.03 -23.53 -12.15
N THR A 124 15.03 -23.98 -11.42
CA THR A 124 14.86 -24.67 -10.12
C THR A 124 14.16 -23.79 -9.07
N ALA A 125 14.43 -22.50 -9.06
CA ALA A 125 13.93 -21.56 -8.06
C ALA A 125 13.41 -20.26 -8.70
N MET A 126 12.71 -20.39 -9.81
CA MET A 126 12.17 -19.26 -10.57
C MET A 126 11.45 -18.26 -9.66
N LYS A 127 11.81 -17.00 -9.82
CA LYS A 127 11.15 -15.86 -9.19
C LYS A 127 10.48 -15.01 -10.27
N GLU A 128 9.16 -15.00 -10.29
CA GLU A 128 8.40 -14.19 -11.22
C GLU A 128 8.17 -12.79 -10.66
N VAL A 129 8.58 -11.77 -11.40
CA VAL A 129 8.30 -10.37 -11.12
C VAL A 129 7.02 -10.00 -11.86
N ILE A 130 6.02 -9.48 -11.13
CA ILE A 130 4.73 -9.06 -11.69
C ILE A 130 4.63 -7.54 -11.53
N VAL A 131 4.42 -6.84 -12.65
CA VAL A 131 4.43 -5.37 -12.67
C VAL A 131 3.18 -4.86 -13.39
N PRO A 132 2.16 -4.42 -12.64
CA PRO A 132 1.10 -3.61 -13.20
C PRO A 132 1.65 -2.25 -13.66
N SER A 133 1.11 -1.70 -14.75
CA SER A 133 1.69 -0.55 -15.42
C SER A 133 0.61 0.44 -15.88
N ASP A 134 0.95 1.73 -15.86
CA ASP A 134 0.06 2.80 -16.34
C ASP A 134 -0.13 2.80 -17.86
N ASP A 135 0.66 2.03 -18.59
CA ASP A 135 0.40 1.77 -20.02
C ASP A 135 -0.71 0.74 -20.29
N GLY A 136 -1.46 0.35 -19.25
CA GLY A 136 -2.61 -0.52 -19.34
C GLY A 136 -2.30 -2.00 -19.44
N LYS A 137 -1.11 -2.42 -19.01
CA LYS A 137 -0.65 -3.80 -19.06
C LYS A 137 -0.17 -4.30 -17.70
N ILE A 138 -0.17 -5.62 -17.55
CA ILE A 138 0.52 -6.30 -16.44
C ILE A 138 1.63 -7.13 -17.06
N TYR A 139 2.87 -6.83 -16.70
CA TYR A 139 4.06 -7.52 -17.21
C TYR A 139 4.51 -8.62 -16.26
N PHE A 140 5.03 -9.69 -16.83
CA PHE A 140 5.53 -10.86 -16.13
C PHE A 140 6.96 -11.15 -16.55
N TYR A 141 7.85 -11.23 -15.59
CA TYR A 141 9.28 -11.28 -15.84
C TYR A 141 9.93 -12.33 -14.95
N ASP A 142 10.78 -13.15 -15.52
CA ASP A 142 11.59 -14.12 -14.77
C ASP A 142 12.89 -13.44 -14.32
N LEU A 143 13.07 -13.27 -13.03
CA LEU A 143 14.22 -12.59 -12.44
C LEU A 143 15.53 -13.35 -12.69
N ASP A 144 15.49 -14.68 -12.77
CA ASP A 144 16.67 -15.53 -12.93
C ASP A 144 17.14 -15.58 -14.38
N THR A 145 16.24 -15.77 -15.34
CA THR A 145 16.57 -15.78 -16.79
C THR A 145 16.68 -14.38 -17.37
N LYS A 146 16.14 -13.37 -16.67
CA LYS A 146 16.09 -11.97 -17.12
C LYS A 146 15.29 -11.80 -18.43
N ALA A 147 14.26 -12.60 -18.63
CA ALA A 147 13.37 -12.60 -19.79
C ALA A 147 11.90 -12.53 -19.35
N TYR A 148 11.00 -12.24 -20.28
CA TYR A 148 9.55 -12.38 -19.99
C TYR A 148 9.21 -13.82 -19.74
N SER A 149 8.56 -14.12 -18.62
CA SER A 149 8.09 -15.48 -18.28
C SER A 149 6.87 -15.88 -19.10
N ARG A 150 6.07 -14.89 -19.53
CA ARG A 150 4.85 -15.05 -20.33
C ARG A 150 4.42 -13.72 -20.95
N PRO A 151 3.47 -13.70 -21.91
CA PRO A 151 2.92 -12.46 -22.45
C PRO A 151 2.28 -11.59 -21.37
N ALA A 152 2.27 -10.27 -21.59
CA ALA A 152 1.57 -9.35 -20.71
C ALA A 152 0.05 -9.56 -20.79
N ILE A 153 -0.65 -9.29 -19.68
CA ILE A 153 -2.10 -9.11 -19.70
C ILE A 153 -2.38 -7.69 -20.19
N GLU A 154 -3.25 -7.54 -21.18
CA GLU A 154 -3.66 -6.24 -21.73
C GLU A 154 -5.03 -5.85 -21.17
N ILE A 155 -5.07 -4.72 -20.45
CA ILE A 155 -6.28 -4.18 -19.81
C ILE A 155 -6.79 -2.97 -20.59
N GLY A 156 -5.88 -2.15 -21.16
CA GLY A 156 -6.21 -0.94 -21.90
C GLY A 156 -6.58 0.26 -21.02
N LEU A 157 -6.48 0.15 -19.72
CA LEU A 157 -6.68 1.22 -18.73
C LEU A 157 -5.50 1.27 -17.77
N PRO A 158 -5.16 2.44 -17.20
CA PRO A 158 -4.04 2.57 -16.29
C PRO A 158 -4.19 1.68 -15.05
N VAL A 159 -3.24 0.80 -14.82
CA VAL A 159 -3.20 -0.12 -13.68
C VAL A 159 -1.86 -0.06 -12.93
N GLY A 160 -1.18 1.08 -13.00
CA GLY A 160 0.06 1.33 -12.27
C GLY A 160 -0.14 1.42 -10.76
N VAL A 161 -0.77 0.39 -10.19
CA VAL A 161 -1.06 0.21 -8.76
C VAL A 161 -0.34 -1.04 -8.27
N THR A 162 0.01 -1.11 -7.00
CA THR A 162 0.57 -2.34 -6.44
C THR A 162 -0.50 -3.40 -6.35
N ALA A 163 -0.33 -4.49 -7.09
CA ALA A 163 -1.19 -5.67 -7.03
C ALA A 163 -0.92 -6.49 -5.76
N SER A 164 -1.70 -7.57 -5.58
CA SER A 164 -1.45 -8.59 -4.57
C SER A 164 -1.59 -9.97 -5.17
N VAL A 165 -0.77 -10.91 -4.71
CA VAL A 165 -0.88 -12.35 -5.01
C VAL A 165 -1.39 -13.05 -3.76
N ASN A 166 -2.19 -14.09 -3.91
CA ASN A 166 -2.72 -14.85 -2.80
C ASN A 166 -1.58 -15.45 -1.95
N PRO A 167 -1.50 -15.14 -0.65
CA PRO A 167 -0.38 -15.53 0.20
C PRO A 167 -0.39 -17.02 0.58
N TYR A 168 -1.51 -17.72 0.43
CA TYR A 168 -1.61 -19.16 0.66
C TYR A 168 -0.94 -19.98 -0.44
N GLY A 169 -0.69 -19.37 -1.60
CA GLY A 169 -0.05 -20.01 -2.75
C GLY A 169 -0.98 -20.35 -3.91
N TYR A 170 -2.23 -19.92 -3.86
CA TYR A 170 -3.11 -19.98 -5.00
C TYR A 170 -2.62 -19.06 -6.12
N PRO A 171 -2.67 -19.50 -7.39
CA PRO A 171 -2.25 -18.68 -8.52
C PRO A 171 -3.31 -17.61 -8.87
N LEU A 172 -3.60 -16.72 -7.92
CA LEU A 172 -4.53 -15.60 -8.04
C LEU A 172 -3.80 -14.27 -7.93
N LEU A 173 -4.15 -13.33 -8.81
CA LEU A 173 -3.66 -11.96 -8.80
C LEU A 173 -4.84 -11.00 -8.66
N TYR A 174 -4.72 -10.06 -7.71
CA TYR A 174 -5.70 -9.03 -7.44
C TYR A 174 -5.12 -7.68 -7.86
N VAL A 175 -5.79 -6.97 -8.78
CA VAL A 175 -5.29 -5.72 -9.37
C VAL A 175 -6.36 -4.66 -9.38
N GLY A 176 -6.08 -3.55 -8.70
CA GLY A 176 -6.89 -2.34 -8.76
C GLY A 176 -6.68 -1.54 -10.06
N GLN A 177 -7.05 -0.27 -10.05
CA GLN A 177 -7.01 0.60 -11.22
C GLN A 177 -6.90 2.07 -10.82
N ASN A 178 -6.03 2.83 -11.52
CA ASN A 178 -5.77 4.26 -11.23
C ASN A 178 -6.83 5.21 -11.79
N ALA A 179 -7.38 4.91 -12.97
CA ALA A 179 -8.28 5.82 -13.67
C ALA A 179 -9.30 5.08 -14.52
N GLU A 180 -10.47 5.69 -14.72
CA GLU A 180 -11.58 5.14 -15.53
C GLU A 180 -11.43 5.40 -17.01
N ALA A 181 -10.62 6.38 -17.43
CA ALA A 181 -10.53 6.80 -18.80
C ALA A 181 -9.11 7.19 -19.21
N THR A 182 -8.85 6.99 -20.48
CA THR A 182 -7.73 7.55 -21.24
C THR A 182 -8.28 8.43 -22.35
N SER A 183 -7.41 9.03 -23.16
CA SER A 183 -7.85 9.79 -24.35
C SER A 183 -8.59 8.93 -25.40
N ALA A 184 -8.40 7.61 -25.37
CA ALA A 184 -8.92 6.67 -26.37
C ALA A 184 -10.01 5.73 -25.84
N TYR A 185 -10.11 5.54 -24.53
CA TYR A 185 -10.97 4.52 -23.95
C TYR A 185 -11.50 4.92 -22.57
N THR A 186 -12.75 4.60 -22.30
CA THR A 186 -13.38 4.74 -20.99
C THR A 186 -13.91 3.38 -20.57
N GLY A 187 -13.60 2.98 -19.35
CA GLY A 187 -14.02 1.69 -18.78
C GLY A 187 -14.46 1.82 -17.33
N ILE A 188 -14.94 0.71 -16.80
CA ILE A 188 -15.39 0.64 -15.40
C ILE A 188 -14.18 0.43 -14.51
N ILE A 189 -14.13 1.16 -13.39
CA ILE A 189 -13.12 0.99 -12.33
C ILE A 189 -13.55 -0.11 -11.36
N GLY A 190 -12.57 -0.86 -10.90
CA GLY A 190 -12.78 -1.89 -9.89
C GLY A 190 -11.53 -2.72 -9.61
N MET A 191 -11.74 -3.74 -8.79
CA MET A 191 -10.77 -4.78 -8.48
C MET A 191 -10.92 -5.92 -9.47
N ARG A 192 -9.83 -6.26 -10.19
CA ARG A 192 -9.76 -7.39 -11.12
C ARG A 192 -9.10 -8.58 -10.47
N ILE A 193 -9.66 -9.75 -10.71
CA ILE A 193 -9.14 -11.01 -10.19
C ILE A 193 -8.78 -11.91 -11.36
N TYR A 194 -7.48 -12.24 -11.44
CA TYR A 194 -6.93 -13.06 -12.51
C TYR A 194 -6.51 -14.43 -12.01
N ASN A 195 -6.91 -15.47 -12.77
CA ASN A 195 -6.32 -16.79 -12.68
C ASN A 195 -4.96 -16.78 -13.39
N LEU A 196 -3.87 -16.95 -12.66
CA LEU A 196 -2.52 -16.94 -13.20
C LEU A 196 -2.09 -18.28 -13.84
N ILE A 197 -2.93 -19.33 -13.82
CA ILE A 197 -2.66 -20.54 -14.60
C ILE A 197 -2.72 -20.21 -16.10
N ASN A 198 -3.71 -19.40 -16.49
CA ASN A 198 -4.01 -19.10 -17.90
C ASN A 198 -4.16 -17.60 -18.21
N GLN A 199 -3.88 -16.73 -17.25
CA GLN A 199 -3.98 -15.26 -17.33
C GLN A 199 -5.40 -14.73 -17.63
N LYS A 200 -6.44 -15.50 -17.40
CA LYS A 200 -7.82 -15.05 -17.60
C LYS A 200 -8.33 -14.30 -16.36
N MET A 201 -9.02 -13.19 -16.61
CA MET A 201 -9.84 -12.55 -15.58
C MET A 201 -11.01 -13.49 -15.25
N ILE A 202 -11.18 -13.82 -13.99
CA ILE A 202 -12.21 -14.73 -13.50
C ILE A 202 -13.27 -14.02 -12.68
N ASP A 203 -12.98 -12.79 -12.24
CA ASP A 203 -13.94 -11.94 -11.56
C ASP A 203 -13.57 -10.46 -11.65
N PHE A 204 -14.58 -9.59 -11.46
CA PHE A 204 -14.42 -8.13 -11.47
C PHE A 204 -15.41 -7.47 -10.50
N GLU A 205 -14.89 -6.89 -9.41
CA GLU A 205 -15.67 -6.16 -8.45
C GLU A 205 -15.61 -4.65 -8.73
N THR A 206 -16.71 -4.09 -9.19
CA THR A 206 -16.79 -2.64 -9.47
C THR A 206 -16.71 -1.81 -8.19
N SER A 207 -16.03 -0.67 -8.27
CA SER A 207 -16.05 0.38 -7.26
C SER A 207 -17.12 1.46 -7.51
N LYS A 208 -17.88 1.36 -8.62
CA LYS A 208 -19.08 2.18 -8.82
C LYS A 208 -20.17 1.67 -7.90
N ASP A 209 -20.28 2.29 -6.74
CA ASP A 209 -21.20 1.95 -5.67
C ASP A 209 -22.14 3.14 -5.41
N GLU A 210 -23.45 2.90 -5.29
CA GLU A 210 -24.42 3.95 -4.99
C GLU A 210 -24.19 4.61 -3.63
N ALA A 211 -23.54 3.89 -2.72
CA ALA A 211 -23.14 4.40 -1.42
C ALA A 211 -21.81 5.14 -1.41
N ALA A 212 -21.16 5.30 -2.55
CA ALA A 212 -19.88 5.98 -2.66
C ALA A 212 -19.93 7.39 -2.09
N LEU A 213 -18.97 7.73 -1.25
CA LEU A 213 -18.85 9.02 -0.56
C LEU A 213 -17.96 9.99 -1.36
N GLY A 214 -17.03 9.45 -2.12
CA GLY A 214 -16.11 10.18 -2.99
C GLY A 214 -16.65 10.39 -4.41
N LYS A 215 -16.00 11.28 -5.18
CA LYS A 215 -16.29 11.46 -6.62
C LYS A 215 -15.45 10.55 -7.51
N GLU A 216 -14.28 10.18 -7.04
CA GLU A 216 -13.34 9.32 -7.76
C GLU A 216 -13.60 7.89 -7.30
N ASP A 217 -13.59 6.95 -8.21
CA ASP A 217 -13.84 5.55 -7.94
C ASP A 217 -12.62 4.65 -8.20
N ALA A 218 -11.41 5.25 -8.30
CA ALA A 218 -10.17 4.52 -8.46
C ALA A 218 -9.91 3.56 -7.30
N VAL A 219 -9.37 2.38 -7.61
CA VAL A 219 -8.87 1.39 -6.65
C VAL A 219 -7.35 1.38 -6.76
N ALA A 220 -6.72 2.46 -6.30
CA ALA A 220 -5.28 2.66 -6.37
C ALA A 220 -4.49 1.98 -5.24
N PRO A 221 -5.00 1.91 -4.00
CA PRO A 221 -4.27 1.28 -2.92
C PRO A 221 -4.11 -0.23 -3.09
N SER A 222 -3.00 -0.75 -2.57
CA SER A 222 -2.75 -2.19 -2.54
C SER A 222 -3.70 -2.90 -1.58
N SER A 223 -4.26 -4.02 -2.05
CA SER A 223 -5.06 -4.91 -1.23
C SER A 223 -4.22 -5.79 -0.30
N ILE A 224 -4.87 -6.37 0.71
CA ILE A 224 -4.33 -7.44 1.55
C ILE A 224 -5.27 -8.64 1.43
N VAL A 225 -4.70 -9.84 1.44
CA VAL A 225 -5.47 -11.09 1.52
C VAL A 225 -5.24 -11.71 2.88
N GLU A 226 -6.29 -11.97 3.62
CA GLU A 226 -6.26 -12.83 4.79
C GLU A 226 -6.52 -14.27 4.33
N SER A 227 -5.53 -15.16 4.56
CA SER A 227 -5.52 -16.49 3.96
C SER A 227 -6.39 -17.52 4.70
N GLY A 228 -6.67 -17.31 5.97
CA GLY A 228 -7.46 -18.24 6.80
C GLY A 228 -8.95 -18.23 6.41
N SER A 229 -9.51 -17.05 6.26
CA SER A 229 -10.90 -16.84 5.79
C SER A 229 -11.03 -16.57 4.29
N ASP A 230 -9.92 -16.61 3.55
CA ASP A 230 -9.88 -16.27 2.12
C ASP A 230 -10.52 -14.90 1.81
N THR A 231 -10.18 -13.90 2.62
CA THR A 231 -10.78 -12.57 2.52
C THR A 231 -9.80 -11.55 1.92
N LEU A 232 -10.22 -10.91 0.82
CA LEU A 232 -9.52 -9.77 0.22
C LEU A 232 -10.01 -8.48 0.86
N VAL A 233 -9.08 -7.61 1.28
CA VAL A 233 -9.39 -6.34 1.94
C VAL A 233 -8.70 -5.20 1.20
N TYR A 234 -9.45 -4.15 0.86
CA TYR A 234 -8.93 -2.96 0.18
C TYR A 234 -9.80 -1.73 0.39
N THR A 235 -9.25 -0.57 0.14
CA THR A 235 -9.95 0.71 0.11
C THR A 235 -10.03 1.25 -1.32
N ALA A 236 -10.94 2.20 -1.54
CA ALA A 236 -11.07 2.86 -2.83
C ALA A 236 -11.23 4.38 -2.68
N LYS A 237 -10.91 5.12 -3.73
CA LYS A 237 -11.09 6.59 -3.76
C LYS A 237 -12.55 7.03 -3.70
N ASN A 238 -13.49 6.11 -3.82
CA ASN A 238 -14.89 6.36 -3.54
C ASN A 238 -15.23 6.52 -2.05
N GLY A 239 -14.24 6.38 -1.16
CA GLY A 239 -14.36 6.58 0.28
C GLY A 239 -14.82 5.35 1.06
N LEU A 240 -14.84 4.17 0.43
CA LEU A 240 -15.29 2.93 1.06
C LEU A 240 -14.12 1.98 1.35
N LEU A 241 -14.24 1.26 2.46
CA LEU A 241 -13.45 0.07 2.77
C LEU A 241 -14.26 -1.16 2.33
N TYR A 242 -13.60 -2.06 1.61
CA TYR A 242 -14.20 -3.31 1.12
C TYR A 242 -13.55 -4.53 1.75
N THR A 243 -14.39 -5.52 2.06
CA THR A 243 -13.96 -6.91 2.30
C THR A 243 -14.69 -7.83 1.32
N LEU A 244 -13.97 -8.75 0.69
CA LEU A 244 -14.51 -9.75 -0.22
C LEU A 244 -14.15 -11.12 0.34
N ALA A 245 -15.15 -11.87 0.83
CA ALA A 245 -14.99 -13.29 1.09
C ALA A 245 -14.93 -14.01 -0.26
N MET A 246 -13.75 -14.45 -0.67
CA MET A 246 -13.46 -14.88 -2.05
C MET A 246 -14.10 -16.23 -2.41
N ASN A 247 -14.31 -17.10 -1.41
CA ASN A 247 -14.83 -18.46 -1.62
C ASN A 247 -14.06 -19.20 -2.72
N THR A 248 -12.73 -19.16 -2.64
CA THR A 248 -11.83 -19.75 -3.64
C THR A 248 -11.95 -21.26 -3.66
N SER A 249 -12.13 -21.82 -4.85
CA SER A 249 -12.05 -23.27 -5.10
C SER A 249 -10.86 -23.55 -6.02
N PHE A 250 -9.91 -24.34 -5.57
CA PHE A 250 -8.72 -24.71 -6.32
C PHE A 250 -8.58 -26.24 -6.45
N ASP A 251 -8.61 -26.74 -7.67
CA ASP A 251 -8.34 -28.14 -7.99
C ASP A 251 -6.97 -28.28 -8.65
N LEU A 252 -6.02 -28.76 -7.87
CA LEU A 252 -4.64 -28.95 -8.31
C LEU A 252 -4.52 -30.01 -9.42
N ASN A 253 -5.37 -31.05 -9.39
CA ASN A 253 -5.31 -32.17 -10.36
C ASN A 253 -5.80 -31.74 -11.75
N ASN A 254 -6.85 -30.91 -11.77
CA ASN A 254 -7.43 -30.41 -13.01
C ASN A 254 -6.89 -29.04 -13.44
N ALA A 255 -5.96 -28.45 -12.66
CA ALA A 255 -5.42 -27.12 -12.87
C ALA A 255 -6.50 -26.05 -13.04
N THR A 256 -7.54 -26.10 -12.20
CA THR A 256 -8.66 -25.15 -12.26
C THR A 256 -8.78 -24.37 -10.96
N ILE A 257 -9.06 -23.07 -11.09
CA ILE A 257 -9.34 -22.18 -9.97
C ILE A 257 -10.53 -21.30 -10.30
N SER A 258 -11.39 -21.10 -9.32
CA SER A 258 -12.55 -20.22 -9.41
C SER A 258 -12.73 -19.47 -8.09
N VAL A 259 -13.42 -18.34 -8.14
CA VAL A 259 -13.82 -17.54 -7.00
C VAL A 259 -15.32 -17.25 -7.09
N ASN A 260 -15.94 -16.96 -5.95
CA ASN A 260 -17.34 -16.52 -5.86
C ASN A 260 -17.44 -15.45 -4.74
N PRO A 261 -16.96 -14.23 -5.01
CA PRO A 261 -16.81 -13.22 -3.96
C PRO A 261 -18.14 -12.79 -3.36
N VAL A 262 -18.16 -12.61 -2.05
CA VAL A 262 -19.23 -11.91 -1.35
C VAL A 262 -18.69 -10.59 -0.81
N LYS A 263 -19.18 -9.49 -1.39
CA LYS A 263 -18.70 -8.15 -1.09
C LYS A 263 -19.42 -7.54 0.10
N THR A 264 -18.64 -6.97 1.03
CA THR A 264 -19.12 -6.10 2.08
C THR A 264 -18.38 -4.77 2.01
N ALA A 265 -19.08 -3.66 2.19
CA ALA A 265 -18.53 -2.32 2.17
C ALA A 265 -18.84 -1.58 3.48
N TYR A 266 -17.84 -0.90 4.03
CA TYR A 266 -17.98 0.03 5.14
C TYR A 266 -17.79 1.46 4.65
N GLY A 267 -18.71 2.33 5.02
CA GLY A 267 -18.63 3.76 4.77
C GLY A 267 -19.00 4.58 6.01
N TYR A 268 -18.56 5.84 6.01
CA TYR A 268 -18.76 6.75 7.13
C TYR A 268 -18.84 8.21 6.68
N THR A 269 -19.35 9.07 7.53
CA THR A 269 -19.30 10.52 7.33
C THR A 269 -18.59 11.17 8.52
N GLY A 270 -17.59 12.01 8.23
CA GLY A 270 -16.85 12.75 9.27
C GLY A 270 -17.62 13.96 9.79
N SER A 271 -17.25 14.42 10.98
CA SER A 271 -17.84 15.58 11.63
C SER A 271 -17.13 16.89 11.30
N VAL A 272 -15.90 16.83 10.79
CA VAL A 272 -14.94 17.95 10.95
C VAL A 272 -14.74 18.76 9.66
N ARG A 273 -14.93 18.20 8.47
CA ARG A 273 -14.65 18.92 7.21
C ARG A 273 -15.63 18.57 6.10
N ASP A 274 -15.91 19.59 5.29
CA ASP A 274 -16.81 19.52 4.13
C ASP A 274 -16.03 19.15 2.83
N PHE A 275 -15.00 18.31 2.95
CA PHE A 275 -14.26 17.79 1.81
C PHE A 275 -14.85 16.47 1.33
N LYS A 276 -14.61 16.17 0.05
CA LYS A 276 -14.97 14.86 -0.50
C LYS A 276 -14.11 13.80 0.17
N GLN A 277 -14.74 12.86 0.79
CA GLN A 277 -14.07 11.69 1.31
C GLN A 277 -13.55 10.85 0.13
N GLY A 278 -12.25 10.65 0.07
CA GLY A 278 -11.57 9.72 -0.79
C GLY A 278 -10.51 9.01 0.03
N ILE A 279 -10.15 7.81 -0.35
CA ILE A 279 -9.06 7.08 0.31
C ILE A 279 -7.97 6.87 -0.72
N THR A 280 -6.88 7.63 -0.59
CA THR A 280 -5.72 7.57 -1.48
C THR A 280 -4.70 6.56 -0.98
N GLY A 281 -4.47 6.49 0.33
CA GLY A 281 -3.61 5.50 0.96
C GLY A 281 -4.22 4.11 1.02
N GLY A 282 -3.37 3.09 1.14
CA GLY A 282 -3.80 1.71 1.33
C GLY A 282 -4.08 1.36 2.79
N VAL A 283 -4.50 0.14 3.00
CA VAL A 283 -4.70 -0.43 4.34
C VAL A 283 -3.41 -1.05 4.87
N ALA A 284 -3.15 -0.89 6.16
CA ALA A 284 -2.32 -1.77 6.97
C ALA A 284 -3.23 -2.60 7.89
N SER A 285 -2.78 -3.75 8.38
CA SER A 285 -3.62 -4.62 9.17
C SER A 285 -2.84 -5.36 10.26
N TYR A 286 -3.49 -5.53 11.41
CA TYR A 286 -3.00 -6.32 12.52
C TYR A 286 -4.16 -7.06 13.20
N GLY A 287 -4.05 -8.38 13.34
CA GLY A 287 -5.13 -9.17 13.91
C GLY A 287 -6.46 -8.98 13.17
N ASP A 288 -7.48 -8.65 13.91
CA ASP A 288 -8.86 -8.47 13.40
C ASP A 288 -9.08 -7.09 12.74
N TYR A 289 -8.06 -6.21 12.73
CA TYR A 289 -8.22 -4.79 12.46
C TYR A 289 -7.49 -4.34 11.19
N VAL A 290 -8.09 -3.36 10.52
CA VAL A 290 -7.47 -2.57 9.44
C VAL A 290 -7.35 -1.12 9.85
N TYR A 291 -6.27 -0.48 9.36
CA TYR A 291 -5.91 0.89 9.64
C TYR A 291 -5.73 1.64 8.33
N TYR A 292 -6.41 2.76 8.17
CA TYR A 292 -6.28 3.62 7.00
C TYR A 292 -6.73 5.04 7.31
N GLY A 293 -6.20 5.98 6.55
CA GLY A 293 -6.64 7.37 6.59
C GLY A 293 -7.29 7.80 5.28
N ASP A 294 -8.02 8.89 5.33
CA ASP A 294 -8.67 9.48 4.17
C ASP A 294 -8.13 10.86 3.78
N ASP A 295 -8.58 11.36 2.64
CA ASP A 295 -8.17 12.66 2.11
C ASP A 295 -8.72 13.84 2.94
N THR A 296 -9.61 13.60 3.90
CA THR A 296 -10.10 14.60 4.86
C THR A 296 -9.26 14.66 6.13
N GLY A 297 -8.41 13.66 6.37
CA GLY A 297 -7.54 13.55 7.53
C GLY A 297 -8.07 12.70 8.67
N LEU A 298 -9.15 11.94 8.44
CA LEU A 298 -9.61 10.95 9.41
C LEU A 298 -8.78 9.68 9.27
N LEU A 299 -8.16 9.26 10.37
CA LEU A 299 -7.49 7.98 10.52
C LEU A 299 -8.34 7.08 11.39
N GLN A 300 -8.54 5.83 10.96
CA GLN A 300 -9.42 4.89 11.63
C GLN A 300 -8.77 3.51 11.81
N CYS A 301 -9.18 2.85 12.90
CA CYS A 301 -9.08 1.41 13.11
C CYS A 301 -10.48 0.81 12.96
N VAL A 302 -10.64 -0.10 12.02
CA VAL A 302 -11.92 -0.77 11.75
C VAL A 302 -11.77 -2.27 11.99
N ASP A 303 -12.69 -2.85 12.74
CA ASP A 303 -12.79 -4.29 12.93
C ASP A 303 -13.40 -4.94 11.67
N MET A 304 -12.66 -5.86 11.05
CA MET A 304 -13.06 -6.53 9.80
C MET A 304 -14.23 -7.49 10.00
N ASN A 305 -14.45 -7.98 11.22
CA ASN A 305 -15.50 -8.94 11.52
C ASN A 305 -16.87 -8.28 11.73
N THR A 306 -16.87 -7.03 12.21
CA THR A 306 -18.08 -6.26 12.49
C THR A 306 -18.28 -5.11 11.53
N MET A 307 -17.24 -4.74 10.76
CA MET A 307 -17.20 -3.55 9.91
C MET A 307 -17.61 -2.29 10.68
N GLN A 308 -17.04 -2.12 11.88
CA GLN A 308 -17.24 -0.96 12.74
C GLN A 308 -15.90 -0.33 13.11
N ALA A 309 -15.89 1.00 13.18
CA ALA A 309 -14.73 1.71 13.71
C ALA A 309 -14.55 1.39 15.20
N VAL A 310 -13.37 0.90 15.56
CA VAL A 310 -12.98 0.70 16.96
C VAL A 310 -12.52 2.02 17.53
N TRP A 311 -11.66 2.74 16.81
CA TRP A 311 -11.26 4.09 17.14
C TRP A 311 -11.10 4.95 15.86
N ALA A 312 -11.20 6.25 16.02
CA ALA A 312 -11.00 7.21 14.95
C ALA A 312 -10.45 8.52 15.49
N ILE A 313 -9.50 9.13 14.77
CA ILE A 313 -8.91 10.42 15.11
C ILE A 313 -8.83 11.35 13.89
N ASP A 314 -8.85 12.66 14.13
CA ASP A 314 -8.65 13.70 13.12
C ASP A 314 -7.19 14.20 13.16
N LEU A 315 -6.47 13.95 12.08
CA LEU A 315 -5.08 14.39 11.91
C LEU A 315 -4.94 15.86 11.52
N GLY A 316 -6.03 16.55 11.26
CA GLY A 316 -6.01 17.96 10.88
C GLY A 316 -5.77 18.24 9.39
N GLU A 317 -5.03 17.43 8.67
CA GLU A 317 -4.73 17.51 7.23
C GLU A 317 -4.85 16.12 6.62
N SER A 318 -4.94 16.04 5.27
CA SER A 318 -5.11 14.77 4.53
C SER A 318 -4.09 13.71 4.95
N MET A 319 -4.51 12.45 4.96
CA MET A 319 -3.61 11.31 5.06
C MET A 319 -3.62 10.56 3.72
N MET A 320 -2.52 10.65 2.99
CA MET A 320 -2.42 10.10 1.63
C MET A 320 -1.49 8.89 1.53
N CYS A 321 -0.65 8.64 2.53
CA CYS A 321 0.22 7.47 2.59
C CYS A 321 -0.50 6.25 3.17
N THR A 322 -0.05 5.06 2.81
CA THR A 322 -0.40 3.85 3.55
C THR A 322 0.39 3.85 4.87
N PRO A 323 -0.25 3.68 6.03
CA PRO A 323 0.49 3.63 7.30
C PRO A 323 1.38 2.39 7.37
N ALA A 324 2.45 2.47 8.16
CA ALA A 324 3.25 1.31 8.54
C ALA A 324 2.97 0.96 10.00
N LEU A 325 2.86 -0.33 10.29
CA LEU A 325 2.68 -0.86 11.64
C LEU A 325 3.96 -1.54 12.10
N GLU A 326 4.19 -1.51 13.40
CA GLU A 326 5.26 -2.25 14.07
C GLU A 326 4.71 -2.93 15.32
N THR A 327 5.16 -4.15 15.57
CA THR A 327 4.92 -4.85 16.84
C THR A 327 6.20 -4.84 17.64
N GLU A 328 6.18 -4.33 18.84
CA GLU A 328 7.32 -4.31 19.76
C GLU A 328 7.33 -5.57 20.67
N GLU A 329 8.48 -5.87 21.25
CA GLU A 329 8.67 -7.08 22.09
C GLU A 329 7.80 -7.08 23.35
N ASP A 330 7.43 -5.93 23.87
CA ASP A 330 6.53 -5.75 25.01
C ASP A 330 5.06 -6.01 24.70
N GLY A 331 4.73 -6.29 23.42
CA GLY A 331 3.38 -6.49 22.92
C GLY A 331 2.70 -5.20 22.43
N GLY A 332 3.39 -4.08 22.47
CA GLY A 332 2.91 -2.82 21.86
C GLY A 332 2.77 -2.93 20.36
N VAL A 333 1.73 -2.31 19.83
CA VAL A 333 1.50 -2.21 18.37
C VAL A 333 1.39 -0.74 18.02
N TYR A 334 2.28 -0.28 17.17
CA TYR A 334 2.37 1.14 16.82
C TYR A 334 2.16 1.36 15.33
N LEU A 335 1.53 2.48 15.02
CA LEU A 335 1.25 2.94 13.67
C LEU A 335 2.06 4.22 13.40
N TYR A 336 2.79 4.23 12.30
CA TYR A 336 3.52 5.39 11.82
C TYR A 336 2.86 5.96 10.58
N THR A 337 2.63 7.27 10.60
CA THR A 337 2.01 7.99 9.48
C THR A 337 2.42 9.46 9.46
N GLY A 338 2.04 10.15 8.40
CA GLY A 338 2.21 11.59 8.30
C GLY A 338 1.11 12.23 7.48
N THR A 339 0.97 13.55 7.63
CA THR A 339 -0.03 14.33 6.92
C THR A 339 0.48 14.87 5.58
N ALA A 340 -0.44 15.15 4.68
CA ALA A 340 -0.21 15.80 3.41
C ALA A 340 -1.17 16.98 3.24
N LEU A 341 -0.71 18.04 2.61
CA LEU A 341 -1.57 19.20 2.34
C LEU A 341 -2.46 18.90 1.14
N GLY A 342 -3.75 18.97 1.35
CA GLY A 342 -4.73 18.90 0.26
C GLY A 342 -4.68 20.13 -0.67
N LYS A 343 -5.51 20.15 -1.70
CA LYS A 343 -5.54 21.09 -2.86
C LYS A 343 -5.74 22.59 -2.52
N THR A 344 -5.51 23.07 -1.31
CA THR A 344 -5.96 24.41 -0.88
C THR A 344 -4.93 25.53 -1.03
N GLY A 345 -3.73 25.26 -1.55
CA GLY A 345 -2.71 26.30 -1.83
C GLY A 345 -2.19 27.02 -0.57
N ARG A 346 -2.28 26.41 0.60
CA ARG A 346 -1.79 26.94 1.88
C ARG A 346 -0.44 26.34 2.24
N SER A 347 0.33 27.08 3.03
CA SER A 347 1.40 26.49 3.83
C SER A 347 0.80 25.99 5.14
N ALA A 348 1.13 24.80 5.57
CA ALA A 348 0.74 24.27 6.87
C ALA A 348 1.85 23.38 7.43
N GLN A 349 1.73 23.09 8.72
CA GLN A 349 2.60 22.15 9.42
C GLN A 349 2.32 20.73 8.90
N ILE A 350 3.35 20.02 8.44
CA ILE A 350 3.32 18.60 8.19
C ILE A 350 3.59 17.88 9.50
N ARG A 351 2.72 16.95 9.85
CA ARG A 351 2.81 16.16 11.07
C ARG A 351 3.37 14.78 10.71
N LEU A 352 4.36 14.32 11.47
CA LEU A 352 4.87 12.95 11.46
C LEU A 352 4.55 12.35 12.82
N LEU A 353 3.90 11.19 12.87
CA LEU A 353 3.26 10.69 14.08
C LEU A 353 3.58 9.20 14.31
N LYS A 354 3.73 8.84 15.60
CA LYS A 354 3.57 7.50 16.13
C LYS A 354 2.27 7.44 16.93
N ILE A 355 1.45 6.46 16.67
CA ILE A 355 0.13 6.27 17.27
C ILE A 355 0.08 4.85 17.83
N ASP A 356 -0.45 4.69 19.03
CA ASP A 356 -0.79 3.38 19.56
C ASP A 356 -1.94 2.80 18.71
N ALA A 357 -1.64 1.73 17.97
CA ALA A 357 -2.60 1.14 17.04
C ALA A 357 -3.78 0.45 17.74
N LEU A 358 -3.63 0.08 19.01
CA LEU A 358 -4.68 -0.57 19.77
C LEU A 358 -5.66 0.44 20.39
N THR A 359 -5.20 1.66 20.72
CA THR A 359 -6.01 2.64 21.45
C THR A 359 -6.36 3.89 20.64
N GLY A 360 -5.57 4.22 19.60
CA GLY A 360 -5.68 5.45 18.83
C GLY A 360 -5.00 6.66 19.47
N ASP A 361 -4.30 6.47 20.60
CA ASP A 361 -3.57 7.56 21.24
C ASP A 361 -2.32 7.95 20.46
N VAL A 362 -2.09 9.26 20.31
CA VAL A 362 -0.84 9.77 19.74
C VAL A 362 0.26 9.59 20.78
N VAL A 363 1.23 8.73 20.48
CA VAL A 363 2.39 8.48 21.34
C VAL A 363 3.37 9.63 21.25
N TRP A 364 3.67 10.07 20.03
CA TRP A 364 4.44 11.28 19.77
C TRP A 364 4.10 11.91 18.42
N GLU A 365 4.34 13.17 18.31
CA GLU A 365 4.40 13.96 17.08
C GLU A 365 5.80 14.55 16.95
N CYS A 366 6.40 14.50 15.76
CA CYS A 366 7.71 15.08 15.51
C CYS A 366 7.74 16.54 15.94
N GLN A 367 8.73 16.90 16.76
CA GLN A 367 8.85 18.24 17.33
C GLN A 367 9.43 19.26 16.33
N SER A 368 10.11 18.79 15.27
CA SER A 368 10.62 19.65 14.21
C SER A 368 9.47 20.31 13.47
N ALA A 369 9.53 21.62 13.30
CA ALA A 369 8.52 22.38 12.55
C ALA A 369 8.69 22.17 11.05
N ILE A 370 8.10 21.10 10.50
CA ILE A 370 8.14 20.75 9.07
C ILE A 370 7.06 21.57 8.36
N LYS A 371 7.45 22.61 7.66
CA LYS A 371 6.52 23.47 6.94
C LYS A 371 6.35 23.01 5.52
N GLY A 372 5.20 22.43 5.23
CA GLY A 372 4.80 22.10 3.87
C GLY A 372 4.32 23.33 3.09
N LYS A 373 4.69 23.43 1.84
CA LYS A 373 4.23 24.48 0.94
C LYS A 373 3.67 23.89 -0.33
N TYR A 374 2.39 24.09 -0.53
CA TYR A 374 1.75 23.66 -1.77
C TYR A 374 2.40 24.36 -2.97
N ALA A 375 2.78 23.59 -3.98
CA ALA A 375 3.30 24.15 -5.21
C ALA A 375 2.28 25.09 -5.87
N SER A 376 2.76 26.13 -6.57
CA SER A 376 1.92 27.16 -7.20
C SER A 376 0.80 26.55 -8.04
N LYS A 377 -0.23 27.36 -8.38
CA LYS A 377 -1.38 26.97 -9.24
C LYS A 377 -0.99 26.32 -10.58
N GLU A 378 0.28 26.45 -10.98
CA GLU A 378 0.86 25.89 -12.20
C GLU A 378 1.50 24.51 -12.00
N ALA A 379 1.59 24.01 -10.76
CA ALA A 379 2.11 22.67 -10.51
C ALA A 379 1.20 21.61 -11.13
N LYS A 380 1.84 20.65 -11.80
CA LYS A 380 1.15 19.52 -12.43
C LYS A 380 0.22 18.85 -11.42
N ALA A 381 -0.96 18.45 -11.87
CA ALA A 381 -1.87 17.63 -11.08
C ALA A 381 -1.08 16.46 -10.45
N GLY A 382 -1.14 16.34 -9.12
CA GLY A 382 -0.43 15.30 -8.37
C GLY A 382 0.82 15.76 -7.59
N SER A 383 1.17 17.04 -7.61
CA SER A 383 2.21 17.59 -6.72
C SER A 383 1.57 17.97 -5.40
N TYR A 384 1.79 17.17 -4.37
CA TYR A 384 1.27 17.39 -3.02
C TYR A 384 2.43 17.65 -2.06
N ALA A 385 2.27 18.60 -1.15
CA ALA A 385 3.20 18.76 -0.03
C ALA A 385 2.90 17.75 1.07
N GLY A 386 3.93 17.22 1.71
CA GLY A 386 3.79 16.30 2.82
C GLY A 386 4.10 14.85 2.49
N VAL A 387 3.55 13.95 3.31
CA VAL A 387 3.85 12.51 3.25
C VAL A 387 2.93 11.81 2.28
N MET A 388 3.48 11.41 1.13
CA MET A 388 2.79 10.62 0.10
C MET A 388 3.19 9.15 0.12
N ALA A 389 4.39 8.88 0.61
CA ALA A 389 5.02 7.57 0.65
C ALA A 389 4.86 6.93 2.03
N SER A 390 4.75 5.60 2.08
CA SER A 390 4.74 4.89 3.36
C SER A 390 6.11 5.01 4.05
N PRO A 391 6.16 5.24 5.36
CA PRO A 391 7.42 5.32 6.09
C PRO A 391 8.14 3.97 6.14
N LEU A 392 9.45 3.99 6.29
CA LEU A 392 10.28 2.82 6.51
C LEU A 392 10.50 2.61 8.00
N VAL A 393 9.99 1.52 8.53
CA VAL A 393 10.34 1.02 9.86
C VAL A 393 11.72 0.38 9.77
N GLY A 394 12.70 0.95 10.45
CA GLY A 394 14.08 0.47 10.40
C GLY A 394 14.26 -0.89 11.07
N GLU A 395 15.24 -1.63 10.59
CA GLU A 395 15.71 -2.90 11.13
C GLU A 395 17.25 -2.89 11.23
N GLY A 396 17.84 -3.86 11.91
CA GLY A 396 19.30 -3.97 12.05
C GLY A 396 19.91 -2.75 12.71
N GLU A 397 20.90 -2.12 12.08
CA GLU A 397 21.61 -0.93 12.59
C GLU A 397 20.70 0.29 12.76
N ILE A 398 19.63 0.37 11.97
CA ILE A 398 18.64 1.46 12.01
C ILE A 398 17.33 1.04 12.68
N ASN A 399 17.38 -0.01 13.52
CA ASN A 399 16.19 -0.51 14.22
C ASN A 399 15.47 0.55 15.06
N ASP A 400 16.20 1.52 15.58
CA ASP A 400 15.64 2.61 16.39
C ASP A 400 15.08 3.77 15.55
N LEU A 401 15.15 3.68 14.21
CA LEU A 401 14.73 4.76 13.32
C LEU A 401 13.44 4.45 12.58
N ILE A 402 12.63 5.49 12.40
CA ILE A 402 11.54 5.55 11.43
C ILE A 402 11.86 6.61 10.38
N ILE A 403 11.71 6.26 9.09
CA ILE A 403 12.17 7.12 8.01
C ILE A 403 10.98 7.56 7.17
N PHE A 404 10.81 8.86 7.04
CA PHE A 404 9.76 9.51 6.26
C PHE A 404 10.34 10.22 5.05
N ASN A 405 9.64 10.17 3.93
CA ASN A 405 9.87 11.05 2.78
C ASN A 405 8.75 12.10 2.73
N VAL A 406 9.14 13.37 2.79
CA VAL A 406 8.23 14.51 2.86
C VAL A 406 8.47 15.45 1.68
N ASN A 407 7.48 15.64 0.84
CA ASN A 407 7.57 16.49 -0.35
C ASN A 407 7.24 17.95 -0.04
N HIS A 408 7.78 18.87 -0.84
CA HIS A 408 7.51 20.31 -0.80
C HIS A 408 7.69 20.94 0.59
N VAL A 409 8.80 20.64 1.25
CA VAL A 409 9.19 21.27 2.51
C VAL A 409 9.82 22.64 2.23
N GLU A 410 9.34 23.70 2.89
CA GLU A 410 9.97 25.02 2.85
C GLU A 410 11.13 25.05 3.86
N LEU A 411 12.36 25.15 3.37
CA LEU A 411 13.56 25.28 4.18
C LEU A 411 13.74 26.70 4.72
N ASP A 412 14.71 26.91 5.59
CA ASP A 412 15.00 28.22 6.22
C ASP A 412 15.36 29.32 5.21
N ASP A 413 16.06 28.96 4.14
CA ASP A 413 16.42 29.84 3.02
C ASP A 413 15.25 30.12 2.06
N LYS A 414 14.05 29.61 2.36
CA LYS A 414 12.82 29.69 1.54
C LYS A 414 12.84 28.86 0.29
N SER A 415 13.86 28.04 0.05
CA SER A 415 13.80 27.01 -0.99
C SER A 415 12.76 25.93 -0.64
N ILE A 416 12.26 25.24 -1.66
CA ILE A 416 11.27 24.18 -1.50
C ILE A 416 11.85 22.93 -2.13
N CYS A 417 11.91 21.84 -1.35
CA CYS A 417 12.40 20.55 -1.83
C CYS A 417 11.70 19.39 -1.10
N ALA A 418 11.91 18.18 -1.57
CA ALA A 418 11.62 17.01 -0.76
C ALA A 418 12.73 16.80 0.28
N VAL A 419 12.38 16.23 1.42
CA VAL A 419 13.33 15.92 2.50
C VAL A 419 13.02 14.53 3.04
N VAL A 420 14.07 13.73 3.17
CA VAL A 420 14.00 12.47 3.90
C VAL A 420 14.36 12.76 5.36
N TYR A 421 13.49 12.36 6.27
CA TYR A 421 13.69 12.51 7.72
C TYR A 421 13.83 11.13 8.35
N ALA A 422 14.86 10.95 9.16
CA ALA A 422 14.96 9.84 10.09
C ALA A 422 14.67 10.34 11.51
N LEU A 423 13.71 9.74 12.16
CA LEU A 423 13.31 10.06 13.52
C LEU A 423 13.57 8.86 14.43
N ASP A 424 13.94 9.13 15.66
CA ASP A 424 13.98 8.14 16.73
C ASP A 424 12.58 7.59 17.01
N LYS A 425 12.39 6.29 16.94
CA LYS A 425 11.07 5.63 17.12
C LYS A 425 10.48 5.81 18.52
N THR A 426 11.31 6.03 19.53
CA THR A 426 10.88 6.18 20.92
C THR A 426 10.42 7.60 21.20
N THR A 427 11.18 8.59 20.73
CA THR A 427 10.98 10.00 21.11
C THR A 427 10.32 10.84 20.02
N GLY A 428 10.41 10.44 18.74
CA GLY A 428 10.01 11.26 17.61
C GLY A 428 10.97 12.42 17.30
N GLU A 429 12.14 12.44 17.94
CA GLU A 429 13.17 13.44 17.66
C GLU A 429 13.87 13.15 16.34
N GLU A 430 14.23 14.20 15.63
CA GLU A 430 15.00 14.11 14.39
C GLU A 430 16.43 13.67 14.67
N VAL A 431 16.86 12.57 14.03
CA VAL A 431 18.24 12.07 14.11
C VAL A 431 19.06 12.62 12.97
N TRP A 432 18.50 12.57 11.75
CA TRP A 432 19.09 13.20 10.58
C TRP A 432 18.02 13.55 9.55
N ASN A 433 18.34 14.47 8.64
CA ASN A 433 17.55 14.73 7.46
C ASN A 433 18.43 14.89 6.21
N GLN A 434 17.87 14.57 5.04
CA GLN A 434 18.53 14.71 3.75
C GLN A 434 17.60 15.38 2.75
N PRO A 435 17.88 16.64 2.36
CA PRO A 435 17.17 17.29 1.26
C PRO A 435 17.43 16.59 -0.08
N LEU A 436 16.40 16.55 -0.92
CA LEU A 436 16.44 16.01 -2.28
C LEU A 436 16.14 17.11 -3.28
N ASP A 437 16.82 17.08 -4.44
CA ASP A 437 16.61 18.07 -5.50
C ASP A 437 15.24 17.95 -6.20
N VAL A 438 14.60 16.79 -6.09
CA VAL A 438 13.35 16.45 -6.78
C VAL A 438 12.42 15.73 -5.80
N ASP A 439 11.11 15.98 -5.93
CA ASP A 439 10.09 15.26 -5.16
C ASP A 439 10.14 13.75 -5.39
N SER A 440 9.66 13.00 -4.40
CA SER A 440 9.59 11.56 -4.47
C SER A 440 8.25 11.07 -3.89
N LYS A 441 7.59 10.19 -4.63
CA LYS A 441 6.45 9.40 -4.15
C LYS A 441 6.84 7.98 -3.80
N SER A 442 8.13 7.66 -3.97
CA SER A 442 8.67 6.35 -3.65
C SER A 442 8.75 6.15 -2.15
N SER A 443 8.22 5.04 -1.68
CA SER A 443 8.40 4.61 -0.29
C SER A 443 9.85 4.13 -0.11
N PRO A 444 10.59 4.64 0.87
CA PRO A 444 11.95 4.20 1.13
C PRO A 444 11.97 2.70 1.49
N ILE A 445 12.99 2.00 1.00
CA ILE A 445 13.22 0.57 1.22
C ILE A 445 14.55 0.38 1.93
N GLY A 446 14.58 -0.44 2.97
CA GLY A 446 15.81 -0.80 3.66
C GLY A 446 16.55 -1.93 2.94
N LEU A 447 17.87 -1.82 2.85
CA LEU A 447 18.78 -2.91 2.51
C LEU A 447 19.67 -3.20 3.71
N TYR A 448 19.62 -4.42 4.21
CA TYR A 448 20.32 -4.82 5.43
C TYR A 448 21.41 -5.81 5.11
N GLN A 449 22.61 -5.56 5.63
CA GLN A 449 23.76 -6.45 5.50
C GLN A 449 23.89 -7.37 6.74
N ARG A 450 24.60 -8.47 6.57
CA ARG A 450 24.84 -9.42 7.67
C ARG A 450 25.77 -8.86 8.75
N ASP A 451 26.64 -7.92 8.41
CA ASP A 451 27.52 -7.21 9.33
C ASP A 451 26.81 -6.10 10.14
N GLY A 452 25.52 -5.91 9.88
CA GLY A 452 24.68 -4.90 10.53
C GLY A 452 24.51 -3.61 9.74
N LYS A 453 25.38 -3.29 8.78
CA LYS A 453 25.27 -2.06 7.99
C LYS A 453 23.97 -2.01 7.21
N SER A 454 23.34 -0.85 7.20
CA SER A 454 22.03 -0.63 6.59
C SER A 454 22.10 0.49 5.55
N TYR A 455 21.33 0.34 4.48
CA TYR A 455 21.17 1.35 3.45
C TYR A 455 19.70 1.60 3.18
N ILE A 456 19.38 2.76 2.63
CA ILE A 456 18.06 3.13 2.16
C ILE A 456 18.09 3.29 0.65
N VAL A 457 17.15 2.67 -0.04
CA VAL A 457 16.93 2.83 -1.47
C VAL A 457 15.60 3.52 -1.72
N MET A 458 15.59 4.54 -2.57
CA MET A 458 14.38 5.20 -3.03
C MET A 458 14.55 5.84 -4.40
N GLY A 459 13.47 5.90 -5.16
CA GLY A 459 13.41 6.63 -6.43
C GLY A 459 12.88 8.04 -6.25
N ASP A 460 13.13 8.92 -7.20
CA ASP A 460 12.53 10.25 -7.27
C ASP A 460 11.74 10.48 -8.57
N ASP A 461 10.95 11.54 -8.61
CA ASP A 461 10.12 11.89 -9.77
C ASP A 461 10.96 12.36 -10.98
N GLY A 462 12.26 12.58 -10.80
CA GLY A 462 13.24 12.84 -11.87
C GLY A 462 13.80 11.59 -12.54
N GLY A 463 13.47 10.40 -12.00
CA GLY A 463 13.96 9.10 -12.50
C GLY A 463 15.32 8.69 -11.94
N THR A 464 15.76 9.28 -10.84
CA THR A 464 16.96 8.89 -10.12
C THR A 464 16.63 7.83 -9.08
N LEU A 465 17.40 6.75 -9.04
CA LEU A 465 17.39 5.79 -7.94
C LEU A 465 18.59 6.08 -7.02
N ARG A 466 18.30 6.32 -5.74
CA ARG A 466 19.29 6.72 -4.72
C ARG A 466 19.60 5.55 -3.79
N LEU A 467 20.88 5.44 -3.45
CA LEU A 467 21.36 4.59 -2.36
C LEU A 467 21.93 5.52 -1.29
N MET A 468 21.40 5.49 -0.11
CA MET A 468 21.75 6.35 1.01
C MET A 468 22.25 5.50 2.17
N ASP A 469 23.19 6.01 2.96
CA ASP A 469 23.57 5.37 4.22
C ASP A 469 22.40 5.41 5.21
N GLY A 470 22.07 4.28 5.81
CA GLY A 470 20.88 4.19 6.66
C GLY A 470 21.03 4.93 7.99
N PHE A 471 22.26 5.04 8.49
CA PHE A 471 22.57 5.62 9.79
C PHE A 471 22.76 7.14 9.74
N SER A 472 23.28 7.66 8.65
CA SER A 472 23.66 9.08 8.52
C SER A 472 22.92 9.84 7.40
N GLY A 473 22.18 9.17 6.53
CA GLY A 473 21.43 9.78 5.40
C GLY A 473 22.25 9.79 4.08
#